data_e6e154f03265b8fc311539fb3d02926b
#
_entry.id   e6e154f03265b8fc311539fb3d02926b
#
_cell.length_a   1.000
_cell.length_b   1.000
_cell.length_c   1.000
_cell.angle_alpha   90.00
_cell.angle_beta   90.00
_cell.angle_gamma   90.00
#
_symmetry.space_group_name_H-M   'P 1'
#
loop_
_entity.id
_entity.type
_entity.pdbx_description
1 polymer ?
#
loop_
_entity_poly.entity_id
_entity_poly.type
_entity_poly.pdbx_seq_one_letter_code
_entity_poly.pdbx_strand_id
1 'polypeptide(L)'
;MCIRDSGAPLAIIVCADHNKAWTRPFDKKQSGDIDASILTDHMMLQATELGLGTVWVCYFQPDVLKQEFNLPANLEPVNILVVGYSDEEDADTNRFDSQRIPMSQLVSYENL
;
A
#
# COMPACT_ATOMS: atom_id res chain seq x y z
N MET A 1 10.51 -10.11 -1.18
CA MET A 1 11.40 -9.36 -0.27
C MET A 1 10.87 -9.48 1.14
N CYS A 2 11.65 -9.96 2.07
CA CYS A 2 11.25 -10.06 3.48
C CYS A 2 11.66 -8.75 4.18
N ILE A 3 10.79 -8.16 4.99
CA ILE A 3 11.10 -6.93 5.76
C ILE A 3 12.41 -7.07 6.56
N ARG A 4 12.77 -8.30 6.94
CA ARG A 4 14.03 -8.61 7.64
C ARG A 4 15.30 -8.28 6.87
N ASP A 5 15.23 -8.29 5.54
CA ASP A 5 16.43 -8.23 4.70
C ASP A 5 16.68 -6.82 4.15
N SER A 6 15.75 -5.90 4.34
CA SER A 6 15.82 -4.59 3.69
C SER A 6 16.74 -3.59 4.42
N GLY A 7 17.07 -3.82 5.69
CA GLY A 7 17.83 -2.83 6.48
C GLY A 7 17.22 -1.42 6.48
N ALA A 8 15.98 -1.29 6.06
CA ALA A 8 15.31 0.00 5.90
C ALA A 8 15.11 0.68 7.25
N PRO A 9 15.46 1.97 7.37
CA PRO A 9 15.43 2.69 8.65
C PRO A 9 14.02 3.06 9.11
N LEU A 10 13.01 2.99 8.24
CA LEU A 10 11.65 3.43 8.55
C LEU A 10 10.61 2.44 8.03
N ALA A 11 9.63 2.13 8.87
CA ALA A 11 8.41 1.43 8.48
C ALA A 11 7.18 2.23 8.98
N ILE A 12 6.25 2.53 8.08
CA ILE A 12 5.02 3.27 8.35
C ILE A 12 3.87 2.28 8.33
N ILE A 13 3.18 2.09 9.46
CA ILE A 13 1.97 1.28 9.53
C ILE A 13 0.79 2.18 9.15
N VAL A 14 0.15 1.90 8.02
CA VAL A 14 -1.02 2.64 7.55
C VAL A 14 -2.27 1.95 8.05
N CYS A 15 -3.08 2.67 8.82
CA CYS A 15 -4.30 2.15 9.44
C CYS A 15 -5.54 2.88 8.92
N ALA A 16 -6.65 2.16 8.85
CA ALA A 16 -7.99 2.73 8.66
C ALA A 16 -8.71 2.86 9.99
N ASP A 17 -9.37 4.01 10.24
CA ASP A 17 -10.23 4.21 11.40
C ASP A 17 -11.67 3.83 11.03
N HIS A 18 -12.12 2.66 11.46
CA HIS A 18 -13.46 2.14 11.18
C HIS A 18 -14.60 2.99 11.76
N ASN A 19 -14.33 3.78 12.80
CA ASN A 19 -15.35 4.68 13.38
C ASN A 19 -15.57 5.95 12.54
N LYS A 20 -14.60 6.29 11.67
CA LYS A 20 -14.63 7.49 10.83
C LYS A 20 -14.76 7.20 9.35
N ALA A 21 -14.40 6.00 8.90
CA ALA A 21 -14.47 5.63 7.50
C ALA A 21 -15.91 5.72 6.98
N TRP A 22 -16.07 6.29 5.79
CA TRP A 22 -17.37 6.32 5.14
C TRP A 22 -17.88 4.91 4.86
N THR A 23 -19.15 4.69 5.14
CA THR A 23 -19.81 3.40 4.95
C THR A 23 -20.92 3.54 3.92
N ARG A 24 -20.84 2.74 2.87
CA ARG A 24 -21.86 2.72 1.82
C ARG A 24 -23.20 2.21 2.38
N PRO A 25 -24.33 2.95 2.18
CA PRO A 25 -25.61 2.61 2.83
C PRO A 25 -26.18 1.26 2.40
N PHE A 26 -25.93 0.83 1.17
CA PHE A 26 -26.57 -0.33 0.55
C PHE A 26 -26.01 -1.67 1.00
N ASP A 27 -24.70 -1.82 1.07
CA ASP A 27 -24.01 -3.07 1.36
C ASP A 27 -23.05 -2.98 2.56
N LYS A 28 -23.03 -1.83 3.23
CA LYS A 28 -22.19 -1.56 4.40
C LYS A 28 -20.68 -1.64 4.16
N LYS A 29 -20.26 -1.63 2.90
CA LYS A 29 -18.83 -1.59 2.57
C LYS A 29 -18.24 -0.26 3.00
N GLN A 30 -17.13 -0.31 3.71
CA GLN A 30 -16.37 0.88 4.14
C GLN A 30 -15.30 1.27 3.14
N SER A 31 -14.98 2.56 3.07
CA SER A 31 -13.92 3.10 2.21
C SER A 31 -12.53 3.05 2.83
N GLY A 32 -12.38 2.66 4.09
CA GLY A 32 -11.14 2.76 4.84
C GLY A 32 -9.92 2.18 4.15
N ASP A 33 -10.03 0.97 3.57
CA ASP A 33 -8.93 0.33 2.85
C ASP A 33 -8.58 1.07 1.55
N ILE A 34 -9.59 1.64 0.89
CA ILE A 34 -9.41 2.45 -0.33
C ILE A 34 -8.65 3.73 0.00
N ASP A 35 -9.12 4.46 1.03
CA ASP A 35 -8.53 5.72 1.47
C ASP A 35 -7.08 5.51 1.94
N ALA A 36 -6.83 4.46 2.73
CA ALA A 36 -5.50 4.08 3.20
C ALA A 36 -4.56 3.72 2.03
N SER A 37 -5.07 3.02 1.02
CA SER A 37 -4.29 2.64 -0.16
C SER A 37 -3.91 3.84 -1.02
N ILE A 38 -4.83 4.79 -1.22
CA ILE A 38 -4.57 6.04 -1.93
C ILE A 38 -3.49 6.86 -1.19
N LEU A 39 -3.61 6.97 0.13
CA LEU A 39 -2.62 7.67 0.94
C LEU A 39 -1.23 7.02 0.83
N THR A 40 -1.17 5.69 0.87
CA THR A 40 0.09 4.94 0.74
C THR A 40 0.74 5.20 -0.63
N ASP A 41 -0.03 5.18 -1.71
CA ASP A 41 0.45 5.48 -3.05
C ASP A 41 1.05 6.90 -3.14
N HIS A 42 0.37 7.90 -2.58
CA HIS A 42 0.88 9.27 -2.51
C HIS A 42 2.18 9.37 -1.69
N MET A 43 2.30 8.64 -0.59
CA MET A 43 3.53 8.58 0.19
C MET A 43 4.68 7.95 -0.61
N MET A 44 4.41 6.91 -1.40
CA MET A 44 5.41 6.29 -2.28
C MET A 44 5.89 7.26 -3.36
N LEU A 45 4.99 8.01 -4.00
CA LEU A 45 5.35 9.03 -4.98
C LEU A 45 6.20 10.14 -4.35
N GLN A 46 5.83 10.62 -3.18
CA GLN A 46 6.61 11.62 -2.44
C GLN A 46 7.99 11.10 -2.03
N ALA A 47 8.09 9.85 -1.58
CA ALA A 47 9.37 9.23 -1.25
C ALA A 47 10.28 9.15 -2.46
N THR A 48 9.73 8.78 -3.63
CA THR A 48 10.47 8.75 -4.90
C THR A 48 11.00 10.12 -5.29
N GLU A 49 10.20 11.18 -5.14
CA GLU A 49 10.62 12.56 -5.38
C GLU A 49 11.78 12.99 -4.47
N LEU A 50 11.83 12.44 -3.26
CA LEU A 50 12.91 12.67 -2.28
C LEU A 50 14.13 11.76 -2.50
N GLY A 51 14.14 10.93 -3.54
CA GLY A 51 15.23 9.99 -3.83
C GLY A 51 15.25 8.77 -2.91
N LEU A 52 14.12 8.42 -2.28
CA LEU A 52 13.98 7.26 -1.40
C LEU A 52 13.33 6.09 -2.12
N GLY A 53 13.75 4.88 -1.77
CA GLY A 53 13.10 3.63 -2.16
C GLY A 53 11.99 3.26 -1.19
N THR A 54 10.95 2.60 -1.70
CA THR A 54 9.81 2.14 -0.91
C THR A 54 9.39 0.72 -1.26
N VAL A 55 8.85 0.00 -0.27
CA VAL A 55 8.20 -1.30 -0.48
C VAL A 55 6.86 -1.29 0.23
N TRP A 56 5.78 -1.55 -0.53
CA TRP A 56 4.44 -1.74 0.00
C TRP A 56 4.25 -3.20 0.43
N VAL A 57 3.97 -3.43 1.71
CA VAL A 57 3.84 -4.76 2.29
C VAL A 57 2.41 -4.97 2.78
N CYS A 58 1.77 -6.04 2.27
CA CYS A 58 0.46 -6.52 2.74
C CYS A 58 0.56 -7.87 3.46
N TYR A 59 1.71 -8.55 3.41
CA TYR A 59 1.91 -9.84 4.06
C TYR A 59 2.40 -9.67 5.50
N PHE A 60 1.46 -9.49 6.42
CA PHE A 60 1.70 -9.38 7.86
C PHE A 60 0.50 -9.93 8.65
N GLN A 61 0.65 -10.09 9.96
CA GLN A 61 -0.43 -10.49 10.87
C GLN A 61 -0.98 -9.24 11.59
N PRO A 62 -2.22 -8.78 11.28
CA PRO A 62 -2.78 -7.55 11.86
C PRO A 62 -2.85 -7.60 13.39
N ASP A 63 -3.25 -8.73 13.97
CA ASP A 63 -3.40 -8.87 15.43
C ASP A 63 -2.05 -8.71 16.16
N VAL A 64 -0.95 -9.18 15.56
CA VAL A 64 0.40 -9.01 16.12
C VAL A 64 0.77 -7.53 16.12
N LEU A 65 0.53 -6.81 15.02
CA LEU A 65 0.76 -5.36 14.97
C LEU A 65 -0.07 -4.59 16.00
N LYS A 66 -1.34 -4.96 16.14
CA LYS A 66 -2.23 -4.33 17.13
C LYS A 66 -1.70 -4.49 18.56
N GLN A 67 -1.23 -5.67 18.90
CA GLN A 67 -0.67 -5.96 20.22
C GLN A 67 0.66 -5.24 20.46
N GLU A 68 1.62 -5.37 19.53
CA GLU A 68 2.97 -4.80 19.67
C GLU A 68 2.97 -3.26 19.75
N PHE A 69 2.07 -2.61 18.99
CA PHE A 69 1.97 -1.16 18.95
C PHE A 69 0.81 -0.59 19.78
N ASN A 70 0.10 -1.42 20.55
CA ASN A 70 -1.07 -1.04 21.35
C ASN A 70 -2.09 -0.21 20.56
N LEU A 71 -2.40 -0.64 19.35
CA LEU A 71 -3.34 0.08 18.49
C LEU A 71 -4.76 0.01 19.07
N PRO A 72 -5.51 1.13 19.07
CA PRO A 72 -6.92 1.14 19.45
C PRO A 72 -7.75 0.17 18.60
N ALA A 73 -8.81 -0.38 19.18
CA ALA A 73 -9.65 -1.37 18.52
C ALA A 73 -10.31 -0.90 17.21
N ASN A 74 -10.53 0.42 17.08
CA ASN A 74 -11.09 1.04 15.87
C ASN A 74 -10.07 1.24 14.74
N LEU A 75 -8.76 1.08 15.01
CA LEU A 75 -7.71 1.17 14.00
C LEU A 75 -7.37 -0.21 13.47
N GLU A 76 -7.56 -0.40 12.16
CA GLU A 76 -7.18 -1.62 11.45
C GLU A 76 -5.96 -1.37 10.59
N PRO A 77 -4.84 -2.11 10.78
CA PRO A 77 -3.69 -2.02 9.88
C PRO A 77 -4.06 -2.52 8.48
N VAL A 78 -3.85 -1.67 7.47
CA VAL A 78 -4.16 -1.97 6.06
C VAL A 78 -2.92 -2.42 5.31
N ASN A 79 -1.83 -1.71 5.50
CA ASN A 79 -0.53 -2.04 4.91
C ASN A 79 0.62 -1.46 5.72
N ILE A 80 1.83 -1.88 5.37
CA ILE A 80 3.07 -1.31 5.90
C ILE A 80 3.86 -0.75 4.73
N LEU A 81 4.21 0.53 4.79
CA LEU A 81 5.13 1.15 3.84
C LEU A 81 6.53 1.19 4.46
N VAL A 82 7.43 0.42 3.88
CA VAL A 82 8.84 0.44 4.23
C VAL A 82 9.55 1.48 3.38
N VAL A 83 10.37 2.34 4.00
CA VAL A 83 11.06 3.45 3.34
C VAL A 83 12.53 3.41 3.68
N GLY A 84 13.38 3.59 2.68
CA GLY A 84 14.83 3.60 2.85
C GLY A 84 15.57 4.06 1.61
N TYR A 85 16.88 3.86 1.61
CA TYR A 85 17.71 4.11 0.43
C TYR A 85 17.78 2.83 -0.40
N SER A 86 17.58 2.93 -1.72
CA SER A 86 17.75 1.80 -2.62
C SER A 86 19.22 1.70 -3.03
N ASP A 87 19.75 0.48 -2.99
CA ASP A 87 21.05 0.10 -3.55
C ASP A 87 20.88 -0.73 -4.84
N GLU A 88 19.63 -0.95 -5.26
CA GLU A 88 19.31 -1.65 -6.51
C GLU A 88 19.38 -0.68 -7.70
N GLU A 89 19.87 -1.19 -8.84
CA GLU A 89 19.79 -0.48 -10.12
C GLU A 89 18.31 -0.29 -10.52
N ASP A 90 18.04 0.78 -11.26
CA ASP A 90 16.70 1.05 -11.78
C ASP A 90 16.22 -0.12 -12.65
N ALA A 91 15.03 -0.59 -12.40
CA ALA A 91 14.46 -1.68 -13.19
C ALA A 91 14.22 -1.23 -14.64
N ASP A 92 14.44 -2.16 -15.60
CA ASP A 92 14.21 -1.90 -17.01
C ASP A 92 12.80 -1.34 -17.27
N THR A 93 12.73 -0.17 -17.89
CA THR A 93 11.46 0.49 -18.22
C THR A 93 10.64 -0.31 -19.24
N ASN A 94 11.29 -1.14 -20.06
CA ASN A 94 10.60 -1.98 -21.05
C ASN A 94 9.92 -3.21 -20.44
N ARG A 95 10.15 -3.51 -19.15
CA ARG A 95 9.49 -4.63 -18.45
C ARG A 95 7.97 -4.56 -18.53
N PHE A 96 7.41 -3.39 -18.72
CA PHE A 96 5.96 -3.19 -18.77
C PHE A 96 5.30 -3.86 -19.98
N ASP A 97 6.01 -4.03 -21.08
CA ASP A 97 5.49 -4.67 -22.29
C ASP A 97 5.18 -6.17 -22.09
N SER A 98 5.92 -6.81 -21.18
CA SER A 98 5.77 -8.24 -20.87
C SER A 98 5.10 -8.53 -19.51
N GLN A 99 5.09 -7.58 -18.59
CA GLN A 99 4.64 -7.80 -17.21
C GLN A 99 3.30 -7.12 -16.87
N ARG A 100 2.73 -6.34 -17.78
CA ARG A 100 1.42 -5.71 -17.62
C ARG A 100 0.38 -6.32 -18.55
N ILE A 101 -0.85 -6.34 -18.06
CA ILE A 101 -2.00 -6.69 -18.90
C ILE A 101 -2.16 -5.60 -19.97
N PRO A 102 -2.30 -5.96 -21.24
CA PRO A 102 -2.51 -5.00 -22.33
C PRO A 102 -3.72 -4.11 -22.10
N MET A 103 -3.64 -2.84 -22.51
CA MET A 103 -4.72 -1.87 -22.34
C MET A 103 -6.04 -2.36 -22.95
N SER A 104 -5.98 -3.11 -24.06
CA SER A 104 -7.16 -3.69 -24.72
C SER A 104 -7.92 -4.72 -23.87
N GLN A 105 -7.28 -5.27 -22.84
CA GLN A 105 -7.92 -6.20 -21.90
C GLN A 105 -8.38 -5.50 -20.61
N LEU A 106 -7.88 -4.29 -20.36
CA LEU A 106 -8.21 -3.50 -19.16
C LEU A 106 -9.36 -2.52 -19.39
N VAL A 107 -9.52 -2.04 -20.62
CA VAL A 107 -10.48 -0.99 -20.96
C VAL A 107 -11.47 -1.50 -21.98
N SER A 108 -12.75 -1.38 -21.66
CA SER A 108 -13.87 -1.62 -22.60
C SER A 108 -14.49 -0.27 -22.94
N TYR A 109 -14.76 -0.06 -24.24
CA TYR A 109 -15.43 1.14 -24.73
C TYR A 109 -16.88 0.78 -25.09
N GLU A 110 -17.84 1.38 -24.39
CA GLU A 110 -19.30 1.35 -24.68
C GLU A 110 -19.99 -0.03 -24.70
N ASN A 111 -19.25 -1.12 -24.66
CA ASN A 111 -19.81 -2.47 -24.60
C ASN A 111 -19.17 -3.24 -23.44
N LEU A 112 -19.95 -3.56 -22.45
CA LEU A 112 -19.60 -4.47 -21.35
C LEU A 112 -20.05 -5.89 -21.69
#